data_5b7267c6ef5917a8285ceee3a0eb820c
#
_entry.id   5b7267c6ef5917a8285ceee3a0eb820c
#
_cell.length_a   1.000
_cell.length_b   1.000
_cell.length_c   1.000
_cell.angle_alpha   90.00
_cell.angle_beta   90.00
_cell.angle_gamma   90.00
#
_symmetry.space_group_name_H-M   'P 1'
#
loop_
_entity.id
_entity.type
_entity.pdbx_description
1 polymer ?
#
loop_
_entity_poly.entity_id
_entity_poly.type
_entity_poly.pdbx_seq_one_letter_code
_entity_poly.pdbx_strand_id
1 'polypeptide(L)'
;MNGVELFLLGRALMKIGEEAMPSEGIGEQPTSARTVLIVVSDLRAHPRTTVGEIAARTGLPQSAVSAAIGRLRTAGAVIAETDPRDRRRTIITEAPEVSERVTRVRDTPIDAALAAALGTDDPQRVRETVAALEELADRLIPQLRQ
;
A
#
# COMPACT_ATOMS: atom_id res chain seq x y z
N MET A 1 -13.39 -14.04 18.81
CA MET A 1 -12.03 -13.53 18.46
C MET A 1 -11.63 -12.45 19.47
N ASN A 2 -10.46 -12.56 20.04
CA ASN A 2 -9.90 -11.57 20.97
C ASN A 2 -8.88 -10.65 20.25
N GLY A 3 -8.39 -9.60 20.96
CA GLY A 3 -7.46 -8.64 20.36
C GLY A 3 -6.11 -9.23 19.92
N VAL A 4 -5.62 -10.27 20.60
CA VAL A 4 -4.37 -10.95 20.23
C VAL A 4 -4.58 -11.75 18.93
N GLU A 5 -5.68 -12.47 18.82
CA GLU A 5 -6.04 -13.21 17.60
C GLU A 5 -6.22 -12.28 16.41
N LEU A 6 -6.87 -11.13 16.62
CA LEU A 6 -7.02 -10.11 15.57
C LEU A 6 -5.66 -9.53 15.14
N PHE A 7 -4.76 -9.27 16.07
CA PHE A 7 -3.42 -8.81 15.76
C PHE A 7 -2.62 -9.83 14.95
N LEU A 8 -2.69 -11.11 15.34
CA LEU A 8 -2.02 -12.20 14.62
C LEU A 8 -2.61 -12.40 13.22
N LEU A 9 -3.93 -12.31 13.08
CA LEU A 9 -4.61 -12.33 11.77
C LEU A 9 -4.11 -11.17 10.88
N GLY A 10 -4.05 -9.97 11.42
CA GLY A 10 -3.54 -8.81 10.69
C GLY A 10 -2.10 -9.02 10.18
N ARG A 11 -1.23 -9.62 10.99
CA ARG A 11 0.14 -9.98 10.57
C ARG A 11 0.15 -11.01 9.44
N ALA A 12 -0.70 -12.03 9.53
CA ALA A 12 -0.82 -13.05 8.48
C ALA A 12 -1.29 -12.44 7.16
N LEU A 13 -2.32 -11.59 7.21
CA LEU A 13 -2.83 -10.88 6.03
C LEU A 13 -1.78 -9.96 5.40
N MET A 14 -1.01 -9.23 6.22
CA MET A 14 0.10 -8.42 5.72
C MET A 14 1.15 -9.25 4.99
N LYS A 15 1.53 -10.41 5.54
CA LYS A 15 2.49 -11.31 4.91
C LYS A 15 1.98 -11.82 3.57
N ILE A 16 0.72 -12.25 3.49
CA ILE A 16 0.08 -12.67 2.24
C ILE A 16 0.12 -11.54 1.20
N GLY A 17 -0.21 -10.32 1.60
CA GLY A 17 -0.16 -9.15 0.72
C GLY A 17 1.26 -8.86 0.22
N GLU A 18 2.27 -8.97 1.07
CA GLU A 18 3.68 -8.79 0.70
C GLU A 18 4.15 -9.88 -0.30
N GLU A 19 3.76 -11.13 -0.08
CA GLU A 19 4.10 -12.26 -0.96
C GLU A 19 3.37 -12.20 -2.32
N ALA A 20 2.17 -11.62 -2.36
CA ALA A 20 1.42 -11.43 -3.60
C ALA A 20 2.01 -10.33 -4.49
N MET A 21 2.73 -9.36 -3.93
CA MET A 21 3.28 -8.27 -4.72
C MET A 21 4.47 -8.73 -5.56
N PRO A 22 4.59 -8.26 -6.82
CA PRO A 22 5.77 -8.55 -7.64
C PRO A 22 7.03 -8.03 -6.94
N SER A 23 8.03 -8.87 -6.77
CA SER A 23 9.32 -8.52 -6.15
C SER A 23 10.13 -7.52 -7.00
N GLU A 24 9.83 -7.44 -8.28
CA GLU A 24 10.43 -6.49 -9.21
C GLU A 24 9.86 -5.08 -9.01
N GLY A 25 10.59 -4.24 -8.30
CA GLY A 25 10.29 -2.81 -8.26
C GLY A 25 10.02 -2.17 -6.92
N ILE A 26 9.93 -2.93 -5.86
CA ILE A 26 9.76 -2.37 -4.52
C ILE A 26 11.11 -2.34 -3.76
N GLY A 27 12.22 -2.73 -4.41
CA GLY A 27 13.57 -2.76 -3.84
C GLY A 27 13.80 -3.95 -2.90
N GLU A 28 15.07 -4.29 -2.66
CA GLU A 28 15.50 -5.49 -1.93
C GLU A 28 15.17 -5.51 -0.42
N GLN A 29 14.52 -4.46 0.12
CA GLN A 29 14.22 -4.38 1.55
C GLN A 29 12.71 -4.49 1.84
N PRO A 30 12.26 -5.54 2.56
CA PRO A 30 10.85 -5.75 2.93
C PRO A 30 10.22 -4.59 3.71
N THR A 31 10.99 -3.93 4.57
CA THR A 31 10.56 -2.76 5.37
C THR A 31 10.15 -1.59 4.50
N SER A 32 10.72 -1.48 3.32
CA SER A 32 10.47 -0.39 2.40
C SER A 32 9.14 -0.53 1.65
N ALA A 33 8.72 -1.75 1.30
CA ALA A 33 7.42 -2.01 0.69
C ALA A 33 6.27 -1.59 1.60
N ARG A 34 6.31 -2.00 2.86
CA ARG A 34 5.32 -1.62 3.87
C ARG A 34 5.21 -0.11 4.03
N THR A 35 6.36 0.57 4.13
CA THR A 35 6.39 2.04 4.25
C THR A 35 5.78 2.71 3.03
N VAL A 36 6.13 2.24 1.82
CA VAL A 36 5.56 2.74 0.56
C VAL A 36 4.03 2.59 0.55
N LEU A 37 3.50 1.42 0.95
CA LEU A 37 2.06 1.18 0.98
C LEU A 37 1.33 2.07 1.98
N ILE A 38 1.90 2.29 3.17
CA ILE A 38 1.33 3.21 4.17
C ILE A 38 1.28 4.64 3.60
N VAL A 39 2.37 5.08 2.96
CA VAL A 39 2.44 6.42 2.35
C VAL A 39 1.44 6.56 1.20
N VAL A 40 1.29 5.55 0.33
CA VAL A 40 0.29 5.56 -0.75
C VAL A 40 -1.12 5.63 -0.20
N SER A 41 -1.42 4.85 0.84
CA SER A 41 -2.74 4.86 1.48
C SER A 41 -3.08 6.23 2.07
N ASP A 42 -2.12 6.84 2.77
CA ASP A 42 -2.28 8.20 3.32
C ASP A 42 -2.47 9.26 2.23
N LEU A 43 -1.69 9.15 1.15
CA LEU A 43 -1.75 10.10 0.02
C LEU A 43 -3.12 10.05 -0.69
N ARG A 44 -3.71 8.88 -0.85
CA ARG A 44 -5.07 8.74 -1.42
C ARG A 44 -6.13 9.37 -0.54
N ALA A 45 -6.02 9.21 0.77
CA ALA A 45 -6.94 9.84 1.71
C ALA A 45 -6.74 11.37 1.82
N HIS A 46 -5.55 11.85 1.50
CA HIS A 46 -5.16 13.27 1.63
C HIS A 46 -4.43 13.75 0.37
N PRO A 47 -5.14 13.98 -0.75
CA PRO A 47 -4.55 14.54 -1.97
C PRO A 47 -3.90 15.90 -1.68
N ARG A 48 -2.72 16.17 -2.24
CA ARG A 48 -1.96 17.41 -2.02
C ARG A 48 -1.49 17.56 -0.57
N THR A 49 -0.52 16.80 -0.20
CA THR A 49 0.08 16.79 1.15
C THR A 49 1.59 17.04 1.10
N THR A 50 2.22 17.09 2.25
CA THR A 50 3.68 17.21 2.39
C THR A 50 4.26 16.01 3.12
N VAL A 51 5.57 15.81 3.00
CA VAL A 51 6.30 14.77 3.76
C VAL A 51 6.04 14.89 5.26
N GLY A 52 6.09 16.12 5.81
CA GLY A 52 5.84 16.35 7.24
C GLY A 52 4.42 15.99 7.66
N GLU A 53 3.42 16.32 6.86
CA GLU A 53 2.01 15.99 7.12
C GLU A 53 1.77 14.48 7.06
N ILE A 54 2.35 13.78 6.09
CA ILE A 54 2.28 12.31 6.01
C ILE A 54 2.93 11.69 7.25
N ALA A 55 4.14 12.14 7.63
CA ALA A 55 4.83 11.65 8.81
C ALA A 55 4.01 11.83 10.10
N ALA A 56 3.39 13.00 10.26
CA ALA A 56 2.54 13.29 11.41
C ALA A 56 1.31 12.38 11.50
N ARG A 57 0.64 12.11 10.36
CA ARG A 57 -0.56 11.25 10.32
C ARG A 57 -0.25 9.77 10.47
N THR A 58 0.85 9.31 9.85
CA THR A 58 1.21 7.88 9.81
C THR A 58 2.05 7.41 11.00
N GLY A 59 2.66 8.35 11.73
CA GLY A 59 3.64 8.04 12.77
C GLY A 59 4.99 7.54 12.24
N LEU A 60 5.22 7.60 10.94
CA LEU A 60 6.49 7.23 10.33
C LEU A 60 7.53 8.36 10.48
N PRO A 61 8.83 8.04 10.62
CA PRO A 61 9.89 9.04 10.54
C PRO A 61 9.88 9.78 9.21
N GLN A 62 10.15 11.08 9.22
CA GLN A 62 10.20 11.88 7.98
C GLN A 62 11.19 11.34 6.94
N SER A 63 12.33 10.80 7.39
CA SER A 63 13.31 10.15 6.51
C SER A 63 12.73 8.94 5.78
N ALA A 64 11.92 8.13 6.46
CA ALA A 64 11.25 6.97 5.87
C ALA A 64 10.18 7.41 4.85
N VAL A 65 9.39 8.44 5.16
CA VAL A 65 8.41 9.02 4.24
C VAL A 65 9.10 9.60 3.02
N SER A 66 10.18 10.38 3.20
CA SER A 66 10.96 10.94 2.10
C SER A 66 11.52 9.87 1.16
N ALA A 67 12.05 8.77 1.72
CA ALA A 67 12.55 7.65 0.93
C ALA A 67 11.42 6.96 0.14
N ALA A 68 10.25 6.77 0.75
CA ALA A 68 9.08 6.21 0.08
C ALA A 68 8.59 7.11 -1.07
N ILE A 69 8.49 8.41 -0.84
CA ILE A 69 8.13 9.39 -1.88
C ILE A 69 9.15 9.39 -3.02
N GLY A 70 10.44 9.31 -2.73
CA GLY A 70 11.50 9.20 -3.75
C GLY A 70 11.30 7.98 -4.67
N ARG A 71 10.93 6.84 -4.11
CA ARG A 71 10.62 5.63 -4.87
C ARG A 71 9.35 5.76 -5.70
N LEU A 72 8.31 6.33 -5.12
CA LEU A 72 7.05 6.57 -5.83
C LEU A 72 7.24 7.56 -6.99
N ARG A 73 8.08 8.57 -6.85
CA ARG A 73 8.46 9.47 -7.95
C ARG A 73 9.19 8.73 -9.05
N THR A 74 10.19 7.92 -8.72
CA THR A 74 10.94 7.12 -9.69
C THR A 74 10.03 6.14 -10.44
N ALA A 75 9.03 5.59 -9.75
CA ALA A 75 8.02 4.72 -10.35
C ALA A 75 6.96 5.49 -11.18
N GLY A 76 6.94 6.82 -11.13
CA GLY A 76 5.93 7.64 -11.80
C GLY A 76 4.56 7.61 -11.14
N ALA A 77 4.49 7.26 -9.86
CA ALA A 77 3.24 7.17 -9.10
C ALA A 77 2.83 8.49 -8.44
N VAL A 78 3.80 9.37 -8.18
CA VAL A 78 3.57 10.67 -7.55
C VAL A 78 4.37 11.76 -8.23
N ILE A 79 3.86 12.99 -8.08
CA ILE A 79 4.51 14.23 -8.48
C ILE A 79 4.84 15.03 -7.22
N ALA A 80 6.02 15.65 -7.20
CA ALA A 80 6.43 16.56 -6.16
C ALA A 80 6.69 17.94 -6.77
N GLU A 81 5.94 18.95 -6.33
CA GLU A 81 6.01 20.31 -6.82
C GLU A 81 6.24 21.28 -5.68
N THR A 82 7.02 22.34 -5.95
CA THR A 82 7.18 23.44 -4.98
C THR A 82 5.86 24.18 -4.83
N ASP A 83 5.44 24.43 -3.58
CA ASP A 83 4.24 25.24 -3.31
C ASP A 83 4.47 26.68 -3.81
N PRO A 84 3.63 27.21 -4.73
CA PRO A 84 3.76 28.58 -5.21
C PRO A 84 3.54 29.64 -4.11
N ARG A 85 2.87 29.28 -3.03
CA ARG A 85 2.61 30.17 -1.88
C ARG A 85 3.74 30.15 -0.84
N ASP A 86 4.45 29.04 -0.74
CA ASP A 86 5.59 28.87 0.17
C ASP A 86 6.65 27.96 -0.48
N ARG A 87 7.69 28.57 -1.01
CA ARG A 87 8.79 27.87 -1.69
C ARG A 87 9.57 26.87 -0.80
N ARG A 88 9.32 26.87 0.51
CA ARG A 88 9.91 25.91 1.45
C ARG A 88 9.11 24.60 1.53
N ARG A 89 7.88 24.61 1.00
CA ARG A 89 6.99 23.45 0.99
C ARG A 89 7.04 22.76 -0.37
N THR A 90 7.13 21.44 -0.31
CA THR A 90 6.96 20.59 -1.48
C THR A 90 5.64 19.85 -1.34
N ILE A 91 4.74 20.07 -2.28
CA ILE A 91 3.43 19.42 -2.34
C ILE A 91 3.57 18.10 -3.09
N ILE A 92 3.08 17.05 -2.49
CA ILE A 92 3.04 15.70 -3.05
C ILE A 92 1.61 15.42 -3.51
N THR A 93 1.46 14.98 -4.76
CA THR A 93 0.18 14.56 -5.35
C THR A 93 0.35 13.22 -6.06
N GLU A 94 -0.71 12.44 -6.20
CA GLU A 94 -0.70 11.29 -7.10
C GLU A 94 -0.48 11.77 -8.54
N ALA A 95 0.26 10.99 -9.33
CA ALA A 95 0.43 11.27 -10.75
C ALA A 95 -0.92 11.10 -11.46
N PRO A 96 -1.29 12.00 -12.41
CA PRO A 96 -2.55 11.92 -13.15
C PRO A 96 -2.62 10.68 -14.05
N GLU A 97 -1.47 10.18 -14.50
CA GLU A 97 -1.34 8.94 -15.26
C GLU A 97 -0.50 7.95 -14.46
N VAL A 98 -1.11 6.82 -14.15
CA VAL A 98 -0.45 5.74 -13.40
C VAL A 98 0.42 4.95 -14.39
N SER A 99 1.71 4.76 -14.06
CA SER A 99 2.59 3.94 -14.91
C SER A 99 2.09 2.48 -14.97
N GLU A 100 2.35 1.78 -16.10
CA GLU A 100 2.02 0.36 -16.26
C GLU A 100 2.58 -0.51 -15.12
N ARG A 101 3.71 -0.12 -14.55
CA ARG A 101 4.33 -0.80 -13.42
C ARG A 101 3.48 -0.70 -12.16
N VAL A 102 2.97 0.48 -11.82
CA VAL A 102 2.08 0.70 -10.68
C VAL A 102 0.76 -0.03 -10.89
N THR A 103 0.22 0.01 -12.10
CA THR A 103 -0.99 -0.74 -12.47
C THR A 103 -0.78 -2.23 -12.28
N ARG A 104 0.34 -2.79 -12.75
CA ARG A 104 0.69 -4.22 -12.56
C ARG A 104 0.74 -4.62 -11.09
N VAL A 105 1.40 -3.82 -10.25
CA VAL A 105 1.46 -4.09 -8.80
C VAL A 105 0.06 -4.05 -8.18
N ARG A 106 -0.73 -3.04 -8.56
CA ARG A 106 -2.09 -2.86 -8.02
C ARG A 106 -3.05 -3.98 -8.42
N ASP A 107 -2.91 -4.51 -9.63
CA ASP A 107 -3.84 -5.48 -10.21
C ASP A 107 -3.35 -6.93 -10.03
N THR A 108 -2.26 -7.16 -9.31
CA THR A 108 -1.76 -8.52 -9.03
C THR A 108 -2.70 -9.25 -8.08
N PRO A 109 -3.28 -10.41 -8.50
CA PRO A 109 -4.18 -11.19 -7.65
C PRO A 109 -3.46 -11.80 -6.45
N ILE A 110 -4.17 -11.93 -5.33
CA ILE A 110 -3.64 -12.54 -4.11
C ILE A 110 -3.79 -14.07 -4.07
N ASP A 111 -4.46 -14.65 -5.07
CA ASP A 111 -4.90 -16.05 -5.08
C ASP A 111 -3.77 -17.04 -4.79
N ALA A 112 -2.62 -16.89 -5.44
CA ALA A 112 -1.48 -17.80 -5.26
C ALA A 112 -0.87 -17.70 -3.86
N ALA A 113 -0.67 -16.48 -3.36
CA ALA A 113 -0.14 -16.25 -2.01
C ALA A 113 -1.13 -16.73 -0.94
N LEU A 114 -2.42 -16.53 -1.17
CA LEU A 114 -3.48 -16.99 -0.27
C LEU A 114 -3.58 -18.51 -0.26
N ALA A 115 -3.51 -19.17 -1.42
CA ALA A 115 -3.49 -20.64 -1.52
C ALA A 115 -2.32 -21.23 -0.73
N ALA A 116 -1.13 -20.67 -0.89
CA ALA A 116 0.06 -21.07 -0.13
C ALA A 116 -0.11 -20.89 1.38
N ALA A 117 -0.67 -19.75 1.81
CA ALA A 117 -0.92 -19.48 3.22
C ALA A 117 -1.99 -20.41 3.84
N LEU A 118 -3.01 -20.77 3.06
CA LEU A 118 -4.06 -21.72 3.46
C LEU A 118 -3.59 -23.19 3.40
N GLY A 119 -2.46 -23.46 2.77
CA GLY A 119 -1.96 -24.82 2.53
C GLY A 119 -2.93 -25.67 1.71
N THR A 120 -3.57 -25.09 0.70
CA THR A 120 -4.59 -25.75 -0.11
C THR A 120 -4.40 -25.49 -1.60
N ASP A 121 -4.65 -26.51 -2.41
CA ASP A 121 -4.74 -26.40 -3.87
C ASP A 121 -6.20 -26.33 -4.36
N ASP A 122 -7.18 -26.28 -3.45
CA ASP A 122 -8.60 -26.19 -3.79
C ASP A 122 -8.98 -24.76 -4.21
N PRO A 123 -9.27 -24.52 -5.49
CA PRO A 123 -9.61 -23.19 -5.99
C PRO A 123 -10.90 -22.62 -5.36
N GLN A 124 -11.79 -23.49 -4.90
CA GLN A 124 -13.05 -23.07 -4.28
C GLN A 124 -12.78 -22.43 -2.91
N ARG A 125 -11.95 -23.06 -2.08
CA ARG A 125 -11.55 -22.48 -0.77
C ARG A 125 -10.84 -21.14 -0.92
N VAL A 126 -9.97 -21.01 -1.94
CA VAL A 126 -9.29 -19.75 -2.23
C VAL A 126 -10.31 -18.67 -2.59
N ARG A 127 -11.22 -18.93 -3.52
CA ARG A 127 -12.28 -17.96 -3.92
C ARG A 127 -13.18 -17.54 -2.76
N GLU A 128 -13.60 -18.49 -1.93
CA GLU A 128 -14.43 -18.18 -0.76
C GLU A 128 -13.69 -17.28 0.26
N THR A 129 -12.39 -17.54 0.44
CA THR A 129 -11.58 -16.73 1.34
C THR A 129 -11.34 -15.33 0.75
N VAL A 130 -11.08 -15.21 -0.56
CA VAL A 130 -10.97 -13.92 -1.25
C VAL A 130 -12.26 -13.12 -1.07
N ALA A 131 -13.42 -13.74 -1.32
CA ALA A 131 -14.71 -13.07 -1.16
C ALA A 131 -14.96 -12.56 0.27
N ALA A 132 -14.58 -13.36 1.27
CA ALA A 132 -14.69 -12.94 2.68
C ALA A 132 -13.77 -11.75 3.01
N LEU A 133 -12.54 -11.75 2.47
CA LEU A 133 -11.60 -10.64 2.63
C LEU A 133 -12.09 -9.38 1.92
N GLU A 134 -12.68 -9.51 0.75
CA GLU A 134 -13.27 -8.41 0.00
C GLU A 134 -14.44 -7.79 0.75
N GLU A 135 -15.35 -8.59 1.30
CA GLU A 135 -16.45 -8.12 2.12
C GLU A 135 -15.96 -7.38 3.37
N LEU A 136 -14.93 -7.91 4.02
CA LEU A 136 -14.31 -7.26 5.18
C LEU A 136 -13.65 -5.92 4.80
N ALA A 137 -12.93 -5.88 3.69
CA ALA A 137 -12.29 -4.68 3.19
C ALA A 137 -13.30 -3.58 2.87
N ASP A 138 -14.42 -3.92 2.23
CA ASP A 138 -15.50 -2.97 1.91
C ASP A 138 -16.10 -2.32 3.17
N ARG A 139 -16.15 -3.05 4.28
CA ARG A 139 -16.65 -2.54 5.57
C ARG A 139 -15.63 -1.70 6.32
N LEU A 140 -14.35 -2.07 6.30
CA LEU A 140 -13.30 -1.42 7.09
C LEU A 140 -12.59 -0.29 6.35
N ILE A 141 -12.42 -0.42 5.04
CA ILE A 141 -11.60 0.48 4.22
C ILE A 141 -12.33 0.77 2.89
N PRO A 142 -13.51 1.42 2.95
CA PRO A 142 -14.31 1.66 1.74
C PRO A 142 -13.58 2.46 0.64
N GLN A 143 -12.54 3.22 1.00
CA GLN A 143 -11.74 4.00 0.06
C GLN A 143 -10.71 3.18 -0.75
N LEU A 144 -10.48 1.90 -0.44
CA LEU A 144 -9.54 1.07 -1.21
C LEU A 144 -10.01 0.76 -2.64
N ARG A 145 -11.30 0.90 -2.93
CA ARG A 145 -11.93 0.52 -4.21
C ARG A 145 -12.41 1.71 -5.06
N GLN A 146 -12.09 2.93 -4.64
CA GLN A 146 -12.42 4.13 -5.45
C GLN A 146 -11.25 4.53 -6.36
#